data_38b50325abc475402cd1b2c09996577c
#
_entry.id   38b50325abc475402cd1b2c09996577c
#
_cell.length_a   1.000
_cell.length_b   1.000
_cell.length_c   1.000
_cell.angle_alpha   90.00
_cell.angle_beta   90.00
_cell.angle_gamma   90.00
#
_symmetry.space_group_name_H-M   'P 1'
#
loop_
_entity.id
_entity.type
_entity.pdbx_description
1 polymer ?
#
loop_
_entity_poly.entity_id
_entity_poly.type
_entity_poly.pdbx_seq_one_letter_code
_entity_poly.pdbx_strand_id
1 'polypeptide(L)'
;MEFKMPAFTIDPEINKPDPYPLLSEGMRKVIDYQTEHAKDAFVTDCSWDELRTKYVEERRFWNEGGPQAFKVEETSVEGPIGDVPVRIYYPDDKPTHHAVVFIHGGGFTVGNNDTHDRMMRCIMEASGCAVIGIDYHLAPEVKFPIPLYEAAAVVRYFHENGSQWGILPDHMAIGGDSGGANLALATNLYLRDAFGENDYICALLLYYGTFGLSDAASKRLYGTELDGLRQSDMAYYLGCYLENPQEDSRNPYFATLNNDLTHGIPATYLCCGTLDPLLDDSIALDEILRHHSVRTQFDRVPGALHAFMHYGRMMDEAISCLEHSGKFLAEELKKA
;
A
#
# COMPACT_ATOMS: atom_id res chain seq x y z
N MET A 1 52.59 -18.19 1.70
CA MET A 1 51.46 -17.73 0.86
C MET A 1 50.76 -16.61 1.63
N GLU A 2 50.71 -15.40 1.11
CA GLU A 2 50.07 -14.27 1.77
C GLU A 2 48.62 -14.17 1.27
N PHE A 3 47.67 -14.31 2.17
CA PHE A 3 46.22 -14.18 1.85
C PHE A 3 45.83 -12.71 1.92
N LYS A 4 45.37 -12.15 0.80
CA LYS A 4 44.85 -10.77 0.73
C LYS A 4 43.41 -10.79 0.23
N MET A 5 42.55 -9.97 0.85
CA MET A 5 41.21 -9.72 0.31
C MET A 5 41.34 -9.02 -1.06
N PRO A 6 40.65 -9.50 -2.11
CA PRO A 6 40.58 -8.78 -3.36
C PRO A 6 39.87 -7.43 -3.17
N ALA A 7 40.26 -6.44 -3.96
CA ALA A 7 39.46 -5.21 -4.06
C ALA A 7 38.11 -5.54 -4.69
N PHE A 8 37.03 -4.98 -4.17
CA PHE A 8 35.71 -5.17 -4.71
C PHE A 8 34.94 -3.85 -4.69
N THR A 9 34.01 -3.73 -5.61
CA THR A 9 33.00 -2.68 -5.64
C THR A 9 31.64 -3.35 -5.40
N ILE A 10 30.84 -2.79 -4.51
CA ILE A 10 29.47 -3.27 -4.29
C ILE A 10 28.62 -2.72 -5.43
N ASP A 11 28.08 -3.62 -6.24
CA ASP A 11 27.10 -3.31 -7.27
C ASP A 11 25.80 -4.05 -6.95
N PRO A 12 24.77 -3.33 -6.47
CA PRO A 12 23.49 -3.93 -6.09
C PRO A 12 22.70 -4.48 -7.29
N GLU A 13 23.03 -4.06 -8.50
CA GLU A 13 22.32 -4.44 -9.73
C GLU A 13 22.90 -5.72 -10.37
N ILE A 14 24.09 -6.17 -9.95
CA ILE A 14 24.85 -7.23 -10.62
C ILE A 14 24.12 -8.58 -10.73
N ASN A 15 23.20 -8.86 -9.80
CA ASN A 15 22.46 -10.12 -9.77
C ASN A 15 21.06 -10.03 -10.40
N LYS A 16 20.64 -8.84 -10.86
CA LYS A 16 19.30 -8.65 -11.40
C LYS A 16 19.21 -9.19 -12.83
N PRO A 17 18.29 -10.12 -13.10
CA PRO A 17 17.98 -10.52 -14.46
C PRO A 17 17.19 -9.42 -15.17
N ASP A 18 17.17 -9.46 -16.52
CA ASP A 18 16.17 -8.72 -17.28
C ASP A 18 14.77 -9.26 -16.94
N PRO A 19 13.85 -8.46 -16.37
CA PRO A 19 12.54 -8.94 -15.97
C PRO A 19 11.59 -9.08 -17.17
N TYR A 20 11.84 -8.41 -18.31
CA TYR A 20 10.90 -8.36 -19.42
C TYR A 20 10.49 -9.74 -19.98
N PRO A 21 11.39 -10.71 -20.17
CA PRO A 21 11.02 -12.06 -20.59
C PRO A 21 10.20 -12.83 -19.54
N LEU A 22 10.24 -12.42 -18.28
CA LEU A 22 9.56 -13.07 -17.15
C LEU A 22 8.17 -12.49 -16.88
N LEU A 23 7.83 -11.35 -17.50
CA LEU A 23 6.54 -10.67 -17.31
C LEU A 23 5.38 -11.56 -17.75
N SER A 24 4.27 -11.50 -17.02
CA SER A 24 2.98 -12.04 -17.49
C SER A 24 2.54 -11.32 -18.77
N GLU A 25 1.63 -11.93 -19.51
CA GLU A 25 1.09 -11.29 -20.74
C GLU A 25 0.43 -9.94 -20.42
N GLY A 26 -0.35 -9.87 -19.33
CA GLY A 26 -0.97 -8.63 -18.88
C GLY A 26 0.05 -7.57 -18.50
N MET A 27 1.05 -7.94 -17.70
CA MET A 27 2.10 -7.00 -17.27
C MET A 27 2.95 -6.49 -18.44
N ARG A 28 3.22 -7.35 -19.42
CA ARG A 28 3.95 -6.92 -20.64
C ARG A 28 3.17 -5.85 -21.42
N LYS A 29 1.86 -6.05 -21.61
CA LYS A 29 0.99 -5.04 -22.26
C LYS A 29 1.02 -3.70 -21.51
N VAL A 30 1.06 -3.74 -20.18
CA VAL A 30 1.17 -2.53 -19.34
C VAL A 30 2.50 -1.82 -19.59
N ILE A 31 3.61 -2.54 -19.53
CA ILE A 31 4.96 -1.96 -19.75
C ILE A 31 5.10 -1.39 -21.15
N ASP A 32 4.61 -2.09 -22.16
CA ASP A 32 4.62 -1.61 -23.56
C ASP A 32 3.82 -0.30 -23.67
N TYR A 33 2.62 -0.26 -23.06
CA TYR A 33 1.78 0.95 -23.03
C TYR A 33 2.47 2.12 -22.32
N GLN A 34 3.04 1.89 -21.13
CA GLN A 34 3.74 2.93 -20.37
C GLN A 34 4.97 3.45 -21.12
N THR A 35 5.73 2.55 -21.75
CA THR A 35 6.89 2.91 -22.56
C THR A 35 6.53 3.83 -23.73
N GLU A 36 5.34 3.66 -24.31
CA GLU A 36 4.86 4.49 -25.40
C GLU A 36 4.26 5.83 -24.93
N HIS A 37 3.52 5.85 -23.80
CA HIS A 37 2.65 6.95 -23.42
C HIS A 37 3.06 7.71 -22.16
N ALA A 38 3.96 7.17 -21.33
CA ALA A 38 4.23 7.69 -19.97
C ALA A 38 5.71 7.72 -19.58
N LYS A 39 6.62 7.90 -20.54
CA LYS A 39 8.09 7.83 -20.35
C LYS A 39 8.63 8.70 -19.20
N ASP A 40 7.99 9.84 -18.96
CA ASP A 40 8.48 10.86 -18.01
C ASP A 40 7.67 10.89 -16.70
N ALA A 41 6.74 9.95 -16.50
CA ALA A 41 5.83 9.96 -15.35
C ALA A 41 6.51 9.70 -14.00
N PHE A 42 7.68 9.05 -14.02
CA PHE A 42 8.39 8.64 -12.82
C PHE A 42 9.80 9.25 -12.70
N VAL A 43 10.08 10.28 -13.50
CA VAL A 43 11.37 10.97 -13.50
C VAL A 43 11.46 11.89 -12.29
N THR A 44 12.53 11.74 -11.48
CA THR A 44 12.72 12.43 -10.20
C THR A 44 13.63 13.67 -10.28
N ASP A 45 14.05 14.09 -11.47
CA ASP A 45 14.92 15.26 -11.70
C ASP A 45 14.15 16.58 -11.91
N CYS A 46 12.92 16.67 -11.39
CA CYS A 46 12.05 17.84 -11.46
C CYS A 46 11.55 18.25 -10.05
N SER A 47 10.77 19.34 -9.96
CA SER A 47 10.16 19.74 -8.68
C SER A 47 9.10 18.72 -8.22
N TRP A 48 8.82 18.70 -6.91
CA TRP A 48 7.77 17.82 -6.34
C TRP A 48 6.39 18.10 -6.94
N ASP A 49 6.04 19.35 -7.15
CA ASP A 49 4.76 19.72 -7.77
C ASP A 49 4.66 19.17 -9.20
N GLU A 50 5.72 19.25 -9.98
CA GLU A 50 5.78 18.70 -11.32
C GLU A 50 5.71 17.17 -11.32
N LEU A 51 6.48 16.51 -10.44
CA LEU A 51 6.46 15.05 -10.28
C LEU A 51 5.07 14.54 -9.90
N ARG A 52 4.43 15.16 -8.92
CA ARG A 52 3.07 14.82 -8.47
C ARG A 52 2.04 15.04 -9.57
N THR A 53 2.18 16.12 -10.34
CA THR A 53 1.30 16.40 -11.50
C THR A 53 1.45 15.31 -12.55
N LYS A 54 2.66 14.96 -12.95
CA LYS A 54 2.94 13.90 -13.93
C LYS A 54 2.42 12.54 -13.45
N TYR A 55 2.59 12.24 -12.16
CA TYR A 55 2.07 11.01 -11.56
C TYR A 55 0.53 10.94 -11.64
N VAL A 56 -0.17 12.02 -11.28
CA VAL A 56 -1.63 12.11 -11.40
C VAL A 56 -2.09 11.95 -12.86
N GLU A 57 -1.41 12.58 -13.80
CA GLU A 57 -1.73 12.49 -15.23
C GLU A 57 -1.58 11.06 -15.77
N GLU A 58 -0.49 10.38 -15.41
CA GLU A 58 -0.28 8.97 -15.78
C GLU A 58 -1.38 8.08 -15.20
N ARG A 59 -1.75 8.28 -13.94
CA ARG A 59 -2.77 7.48 -13.25
C ARG A 59 -4.18 7.69 -13.80
N ARG A 60 -4.49 8.80 -14.47
CA ARG A 60 -5.83 9.05 -15.07
C ARG A 60 -6.27 7.92 -15.98
N PHE A 61 -5.39 7.48 -16.89
CA PHE A 61 -5.73 6.39 -17.80
C PHE A 61 -6.14 5.13 -17.04
N TRP A 62 -5.41 4.76 -16.01
CA TRP A 62 -5.66 3.55 -15.23
C TRP A 62 -6.92 3.63 -14.36
N ASN A 63 -7.34 4.83 -13.99
CA ASN A 63 -8.53 5.07 -13.17
C ASN A 63 -9.84 5.18 -13.98
N GLU A 64 -9.78 5.23 -15.30
CA GLU A 64 -10.97 5.25 -16.15
C GLU A 64 -11.77 3.94 -16.09
N GLY A 65 -13.10 4.07 -16.12
CA GLY A 65 -14.03 2.92 -16.09
C GLY A 65 -14.05 2.19 -14.73
N GLY A 66 -14.40 0.91 -14.76
CA GLY A 66 -14.56 0.11 -13.54
C GLY A 66 -15.90 0.35 -12.82
N PRO A 67 -16.09 -0.20 -11.60
CA PRO A 67 -17.29 -0.03 -10.81
C PRO A 67 -17.61 1.45 -10.55
N GLN A 68 -18.89 1.76 -10.39
CA GLN A 68 -19.33 3.11 -10.03
C GLN A 68 -19.84 3.09 -8.59
N ALA A 69 -19.41 4.05 -7.78
CA ALA A 69 -19.99 4.25 -6.47
C ALA A 69 -21.43 4.78 -6.59
N PHE A 70 -22.32 4.32 -5.72
CA PHE A 70 -23.66 4.89 -5.60
C PHE A 70 -23.62 6.37 -5.19
N LYS A 71 -22.71 6.69 -4.26
CA LYS A 71 -22.49 8.04 -3.75
C LYS A 71 -21.01 8.21 -3.43
N VAL A 72 -20.49 9.43 -3.62
CA VAL A 72 -19.16 9.84 -3.18
C VAL A 72 -19.31 11.08 -2.32
N GLU A 73 -18.67 11.13 -1.17
CA GLU A 73 -18.61 12.29 -0.28
C GLU A 73 -17.16 12.66 0.01
N GLU A 74 -16.90 13.95 0.09
CA GLU A 74 -15.59 14.49 0.48
C GLU A 74 -15.74 15.25 1.79
N THR A 75 -14.81 15.05 2.72
CA THR A 75 -14.72 15.74 3.98
C THR A 75 -13.29 15.81 4.45
N SER A 76 -13.05 16.29 5.65
CA SER A 76 -11.74 16.23 6.29
C SER A 76 -11.87 15.80 7.75
N VAL A 77 -10.80 15.24 8.28
CA VAL A 77 -10.65 14.85 9.67
C VAL A 77 -9.50 15.64 10.29
N GLU A 78 -9.68 16.18 11.48
CA GLU A 78 -8.63 16.89 12.21
C GLU A 78 -7.45 15.93 12.49
N GLY A 79 -6.29 16.25 11.95
CA GLY A 79 -5.04 15.52 12.13
C GLY A 79 -4.04 16.26 13.02
N PRO A 80 -2.85 15.70 13.25
CA PRO A 80 -1.86 16.25 14.16
C PRO A 80 -1.25 17.59 13.71
N ILE A 81 -1.29 17.90 12.43
CA ILE A 81 -0.70 19.13 11.86
C ILE A 81 -1.67 19.94 10.99
N GLY A 82 -2.91 19.52 10.89
CA GLY A 82 -3.96 20.13 10.08
C GLY A 82 -5.01 19.11 9.65
N ASP A 83 -5.95 19.56 8.85
CA ASP A 83 -7.01 18.72 8.33
C ASP A 83 -6.47 17.72 7.32
N VAL A 84 -6.88 16.46 7.47
CA VAL A 84 -6.59 15.35 6.55
C VAL A 84 -7.80 15.16 5.65
N PRO A 85 -7.71 15.44 4.33
CA PRO A 85 -8.81 15.21 3.41
C PRO A 85 -9.14 13.73 3.29
N VAL A 86 -10.42 13.40 3.22
CA VAL A 86 -10.90 12.04 3.02
C VAL A 86 -12.02 12.01 1.99
N ARG A 87 -12.07 10.91 1.23
CA ARG A 87 -13.13 10.64 0.24
C ARG A 87 -13.81 9.32 0.57
N ILE A 88 -15.14 9.34 0.67
CA ILE A 88 -15.94 8.18 1.05
C ILE A 88 -16.74 7.71 -0.16
N TYR A 89 -16.55 6.44 -0.53
CA TYR A 89 -17.31 5.78 -1.60
C TYR A 89 -18.33 4.83 -0.99
N TYR A 90 -19.59 4.96 -1.38
CA TYR A 90 -20.68 4.10 -0.90
C TYR A 90 -21.11 3.12 -1.99
N PRO A 91 -21.25 1.81 -1.67
CA PRO A 91 -21.57 0.78 -2.67
C PRO A 91 -23.05 0.81 -3.11
N ASP A 92 -23.96 1.17 -2.24
CA ASP A 92 -25.42 1.15 -2.47
C ASP A 92 -26.15 2.20 -1.60
N ASP A 93 -27.49 2.21 -1.62
CA ASP A 93 -28.36 3.16 -0.92
C ASP A 93 -28.74 2.75 0.50
N LYS A 94 -28.12 1.71 1.06
CA LYS A 94 -28.35 1.31 2.45
C LYS A 94 -27.95 2.43 3.41
N PRO A 95 -28.63 2.52 4.57
CA PRO A 95 -28.37 3.59 5.53
C PRO A 95 -27.03 3.41 6.27
N THR A 96 -26.47 2.20 6.29
CA THR A 96 -25.22 1.90 7.01
C THR A 96 -24.38 0.87 6.28
N HIS A 97 -23.05 1.03 6.36
CA HIS A 97 -22.04 0.15 5.75
C HIS A 97 -20.88 -0.11 6.70
N HIS A 98 -20.32 -1.30 6.66
CA HIS A 98 -18.95 -1.49 7.14
C HIS A 98 -17.98 -0.70 6.25
N ALA A 99 -16.78 -0.42 6.74
CA ALA A 99 -15.85 0.41 6.00
C ALA A 99 -14.45 -0.19 5.89
N VAL A 100 -13.79 0.14 4.78
CA VAL A 100 -12.34 0.00 4.59
C VAL A 100 -11.75 1.40 4.60
N VAL A 101 -10.85 1.69 5.54
CA VAL A 101 -10.01 2.88 5.46
C VAL A 101 -8.81 2.53 4.58
N PHE A 102 -8.70 3.18 3.42
CA PHE A 102 -7.68 2.90 2.43
C PHE A 102 -6.60 3.99 2.41
N ILE A 103 -5.36 3.59 2.54
CA ILE A 103 -4.18 4.44 2.58
C ILE A 103 -3.39 4.20 1.29
N HIS A 104 -3.29 5.22 0.45
CA HIS A 104 -2.64 5.09 -0.85
C HIS A 104 -1.13 4.92 -0.75
N GLY A 105 -0.54 4.23 -1.75
CA GLY A 105 0.89 4.12 -1.98
C GLY A 105 1.49 5.34 -2.68
N GLY A 106 2.73 5.17 -3.17
CA GLY A 106 3.46 6.23 -3.87
C GLY A 106 4.73 6.65 -3.14
N GLY A 107 5.40 5.73 -2.44
CA GLY A 107 6.68 5.97 -1.75
C GLY A 107 6.60 7.08 -0.70
N PHE A 108 5.41 7.35 -0.15
CA PHE A 108 5.11 8.43 0.79
C PHE A 108 5.27 9.85 0.21
N THR A 109 5.58 9.99 -1.08
CA THR A 109 5.95 11.27 -1.72
C THR A 109 4.98 11.71 -2.81
N VAL A 110 4.25 10.77 -3.40
CA VAL A 110 3.24 10.98 -4.44
C VAL A 110 1.99 10.17 -4.13
N GLY A 111 0.94 10.37 -4.91
CA GLY A 111 -0.34 9.69 -4.73
C GLY A 111 -1.38 10.56 -4.02
N ASN A 112 -2.62 10.20 -4.23
CA ASN A 112 -3.81 10.78 -3.60
C ASN A 112 -5.04 9.91 -3.94
N ASN A 113 -6.22 10.31 -3.48
CA ASN A 113 -7.49 9.65 -3.75
C ASN A 113 -7.80 9.54 -5.25
N ASP A 114 -7.41 10.52 -6.08
CA ASP A 114 -7.62 10.48 -7.53
C ASP A 114 -6.76 9.40 -8.21
N THR A 115 -5.53 9.21 -7.74
CA THR A 115 -4.60 8.23 -8.31
C THR A 115 -4.96 6.77 -7.98
N HIS A 116 -5.79 6.55 -6.95
CA HIS A 116 -6.22 5.22 -6.48
C HIS A 116 -7.74 5.01 -6.60
N ASP A 117 -8.45 5.93 -7.26
CA ASP A 117 -9.91 5.95 -7.35
C ASP A 117 -10.51 4.61 -7.83
N ARG A 118 -10.03 4.07 -8.96
CA ARG A 118 -10.52 2.79 -9.47
C ARG A 118 -10.24 1.63 -8.52
N MET A 119 -9.06 1.58 -7.90
CA MET A 119 -8.70 0.53 -6.94
C MET A 119 -9.67 0.54 -5.76
N MET A 120 -9.95 1.70 -5.18
CA MET A 120 -10.90 1.86 -4.09
C MET A 120 -12.33 1.45 -4.51
N ARG A 121 -12.78 1.84 -5.71
CA ARG A 121 -14.09 1.44 -6.23
C ARG A 121 -14.19 -0.08 -6.49
N CYS A 122 -13.11 -0.73 -6.91
CA CYS A 122 -13.08 -2.18 -7.05
C CYS A 122 -13.14 -2.89 -5.68
N ILE A 123 -12.45 -2.38 -4.67
CA ILE A 123 -12.55 -2.89 -3.28
C ILE A 123 -13.97 -2.72 -2.76
N MET A 124 -14.58 -1.55 -2.96
CA MET A 124 -15.96 -1.25 -2.60
C MET A 124 -16.93 -2.26 -3.21
N GLU A 125 -16.87 -2.46 -4.52
CA GLU A 125 -17.73 -3.40 -5.25
C GLU A 125 -17.54 -4.85 -4.76
N ALA A 126 -16.31 -5.29 -4.59
CA ALA A 126 -15.99 -6.67 -4.21
C ALA A 126 -16.34 -6.99 -2.76
N SER A 127 -16.24 -6.02 -1.85
CA SER A 127 -16.51 -6.19 -0.42
C SER A 127 -17.96 -5.85 -0.03
N GLY A 128 -18.63 -4.97 -0.78
CA GLY A 128 -19.89 -4.36 -0.38
C GLY A 128 -19.77 -3.37 0.78
N CYS A 129 -18.54 -2.96 1.11
CA CYS A 129 -18.24 -1.97 2.15
C CYS A 129 -18.13 -0.57 1.56
N ALA A 130 -18.35 0.45 2.37
CA ALA A 130 -17.86 1.78 2.04
C ALA A 130 -16.32 1.78 2.05
N VAL A 131 -15.71 2.60 1.19
CA VAL A 131 -14.25 2.79 1.20
C VAL A 131 -13.94 4.24 1.49
N ILE A 132 -13.07 4.47 2.46
CA ILE A 132 -12.66 5.80 2.95
C ILE A 132 -11.20 5.98 2.55
N GLY A 133 -10.96 6.71 1.46
CA GLY A 133 -9.60 7.06 1.03
C GLY A 133 -9.05 8.24 1.82
N ILE A 134 -7.79 8.18 2.21
CA ILE A 134 -7.09 9.22 2.97
C ILE A 134 -6.07 9.92 2.08
N ASP A 135 -6.10 11.25 2.04
CA ASP A 135 -5.03 12.08 1.46
C ASP A 135 -4.12 12.60 2.58
N TYR A 136 -3.23 11.74 3.08
CA TYR A 136 -2.26 12.11 4.10
C TYR A 136 -1.19 13.07 3.55
N HIS A 137 -0.58 13.87 4.42
CA HIS A 137 0.46 14.81 4.02
C HIS A 137 1.72 14.07 3.55
N LEU A 138 2.24 14.49 2.40
CA LEU A 138 3.33 13.80 1.70
C LEU A 138 4.71 14.29 2.12
N ALA A 139 5.69 13.41 2.04
CA ALA A 139 7.10 13.74 2.10
C ALA A 139 7.57 14.42 0.77
N PRO A 140 8.64 15.22 0.81
CA PRO A 140 9.51 15.50 1.95
C PRO A 140 9.00 16.60 2.89
N GLU A 141 7.88 17.27 2.57
CA GLU A 141 7.33 18.36 3.36
C GLU A 141 6.90 17.87 4.75
N VAL A 142 6.33 16.66 4.80
CA VAL A 142 5.88 16.03 6.05
C VAL A 142 6.47 14.63 6.13
N LYS A 143 7.21 14.37 7.19
CA LYS A 143 7.98 13.13 7.36
C LYS A 143 7.37 12.20 8.41
N PHE A 144 7.89 10.97 8.44
CA PHE A 144 7.62 10.02 9.51
C PHE A 144 7.89 10.67 10.89
N PRO A 145 7.01 10.47 11.89
CA PRO A 145 5.84 9.58 11.89
C PRO A 145 4.49 10.28 11.60
N ILE A 146 4.47 11.51 11.11
CA ILE A 146 3.22 12.30 10.98
C ILE A 146 2.16 11.60 10.11
N PRO A 147 2.46 11.06 8.91
CA PRO A 147 1.45 10.36 8.10
C PRO A 147 0.83 9.14 8.81
N LEU A 148 1.58 8.46 9.68
CA LEU A 148 1.05 7.40 10.55
C LEU A 148 0.02 7.95 11.54
N TYR A 149 0.31 9.09 12.17
CA TYR A 149 -0.60 9.71 13.14
C TYR A 149 -1.86 10.23 12.45
N GLU A 150 -1.76 10.72 11.23
CA GLU A 150 -2.90 11.14 10.41
C GLU A 150 -3.80 9.96 10.06
N ALA A 151 -3.23 8.84 9.61
CA ALA A 151 -3.97 7.62 9.36
C ALA A 151 -4.68 7.10 10.62
N ALA A 152 -4.00 7.11 11.76
CA ALA A 152 -4.58 6.72 13.05
C ALA A 152 -5.73 7.67 13.48
N ALA A 153 -5.57 8.98 13.25
CA ALA A 153 -6.62 9.97 13.55
C ALA A 153 -7.88 9.71 12.70
N VAL A 154 -7.72 9.44 11.40
CA VAL A 154 -8.84 9.13 10.51
C VAL A 154 -9.54 7.83 10.92
N VAL A 155 -8.80 6.75 11.20
CA VAL A 155 -9.38 5.47 11.64
C VAL A 155 -10.19 5.67 12.94
N ARG A 156 -9.62 6.34 13.94
CA ARG A 156 -10.31 6.64 15.20
C ARG A 156 -11.53 7.53 14.99
N TYR A 157 -11.41 8.55 14.16
CA TYR A 157 -12.55 9.43 13.87
C TYR A 157 -13.76 8.65 13.35
N PHE A 158 -13.56 7.74 12.40
CA PHE A 158 -14.67 6.94 11.86
C PHE A 158 -15.15 5.86 12.83
N HIS A 159 -14.32 5.35 13.72
CA HIS A 159 -14.77 4.53 14.84
C HIS A 159 -15.67 5.32 15.80
N GLU A 160 -15.28 6.52 16.19
CA GLU A 160 -16.00 7.35 17.16
C GLU A 160 -17.24 8.05 16.55
N ASN A 161 -17.15 8.48 15.29
CA ASN A 161 -18.12 9.37 14.64
C ASN A 161 -18.74 8.80 13.36
N GLY A 162 -18.39 7.59 12.95
CA GLY A 162 -18.79 7.00 11.67
C GLY A 162 -20.29 6.93 11.43
N SER A 163 -21.09 6.83 12.49
CA SER A 163 -22.55 6.82 12.39
C SER A 163 -23.14 8.07 11.72
N GLN A 164 -22.46 9.22 11.80
CA GLN A 164 -22.86 10.47 11.12
C GLN A 164 -22.73 10.35 9.59
N TRP A 165 -21.88 9.42 9.14
CA TRP A 165 -21.60 9.13 7.74
C TRP A 165 -22.24 7.82 7.26
N GLY A 166 -23.11 7.21 8.07
CA GLY A 166 -23.65 5.88 7.77
C GLY A 166 -22.57 4.77 7.80
N ILE A 167 -21.48 4.98 8.51
CA ILE A 167 -20.42 3.98 8.72
C ILE A 167 -20.65 3.28 10.05
N LEU A 168 -20.63 1.95 10.02
CA LEU A 168 -20.67 1.13 11.22
C LEU A 168 -19.30 1.21 11.93
N PRO A 169 -19.26 1.64 13.20
CA PRO A 169 -17.99 1.90 13.88
C PRO A 169 -17.21 0.64 14.25
N ASP A 170 -17.95 -0.46 14.44
CA ASP A 170 -17.37 -1.75 14.77
C ASP A 170 -17.07 -2.54 13.47
N HIS A 171 -16.00 -3.33 13.47
CA HIS A 171 -15.60 -4.15 12.35
C HIS A 171 -15.26 -3.35 11.07
N MET A 172 -14.31 -2.44 11.22
CA MET A 172 -13.66 -1.77 10.09
C MET A 172 -12.45 -2.55 9.59
N ALA A 173 -12.07 -2.34 8.35
CA ALA A 173 -10.79 -2.82 7.83
C ALA A 173 -9.85 -1.63 7.55
N ILE A 174 -8.55 -1.88 7.58
CA ILE A 174 -7.54 -0.94 7.08
C ILE A 174 -6.85 -1.60 5.89
N GLY A 175 -6.72 -0.88 4.80
CA GLY A 175 -6.04 -1.37 3.61
C GLY A 175 -5.10 -0.33 3.03
N GLY A 176 -4.20 -0.79 2.17
CA GLY A 176 -3.30 0.10 1.44
C GLY A 176 -2.36 -0.67 0.54
N ASP A 177 -1.67 0.06 -0.31
CA ASP A 177 -0.73 -0.47 -1.27
C ASP A 177 0.66 0.15 -1.09
N SER A 178 1.73 -0.62 -1.29
CA SER A 178 3.12 -0.16 -1.19
C SER A 178 3.42 0.55 0.14
N GLY A 179 3.82 1.83 0.13
CA GLY A 179 3.96 2.65 1.33
C GLY A 179 2.67 2.77 2.14
N GLY A 180 1.51 2.77 1.49
CA GLY A 180 0.21 2.77 2.15
C GLY A 180 -0.08 1.46 2.89
N ALA A 181 0.38 0.32 2.39
CA ALA A 181 0.29 -0.96 3.11
C ALA A 181 1.18 -0.97 4.36
N ASN A 182 2.35 -0.33 4.30
CA ASN A 182 3.18 -0.09 5.48
C ASN A 182 2.41 0.73 6.51
N LEU A 183 1.85 1.88 6.11
CA LEU A 183 1.05 2.73 6.99
C LEU A 183 -0.18 1.99 7.54
N ALA A 184 -0.84 1.14 6.75
CA ALA A 184 -2.01 0.37 7.19
C ALA A 184 -1.67 -0.58 8.35
N LEU A 185 -0.59 -1.37 8.22
CA LEU A 185 -0.13 -2.25 9.30
C LEU A 185 0.38 -1.43 10.49
N ALA A 186 1.18 -0.39 10.24
CA ALA A 186 1.71 0.50 11.28
C ALA A 186 0.58 1.19 12.07
N THR A 187 -0.50 1.59 11.39
CA THR A 187 -1.68 2.19 12.04
C THR A 187 -2.35 1.22 13.00
N ASN A 188 -2.59 -0.03 12.57
CA ASN A 188 -3.14 -1.06 13.47
C ASN A 188 -2.25 -1.27 14.71
N LEU A 189 -0.93 -1.38 14.50
CA LEU A 189 0.04 -1.55 15.58
C LEU A 189 0.06 -0.33 16.52
N TYR A 190 0.04 0.87 15.96
CA TYR A 190 0.07 2.10 16.75
C TYR A 190 -1.22 2.27 17.57
N LEU A 191 -2.39 1.99 17.01
CA LEU A 191 -3.65 2.01 17.74
C LEU A 191 -3.65 1.02 18.90
N ARG A 192 -3.16 -0.20 18.69
CA ARG A 192 -3.00 -1.19 19.74
C ARG A 192 -2.05 -0.71 20.86
N ASP A 193 -0.87 -0.23 20.48
CA ASP A 193 0.23 0.01 21.44
C ASP A 193 0.06 1.33 22.19
N ALA A 194 -0.44 2.38 21.51
CA ALA A 194 -0.57 3.72 22.08
C ALA A 194 -1.91 3.93 22.80
N PHE A 195 -2.98 3.29 22.32
CA PHE A 195 -4.33 3.52 22.84
C PHE A 195 -4.96 2.26 23.45
N GLY A 196 -4.45 1.06 23.15
CA GLY A 196 -5.08 -0.20 23.53
C GLY A 196 -6.39 -0.45 22.77
N GLU A 197 -6.56 0.18 21.61
CA GLU A 197 -7.82 0.28 20.89
C GLU A 197 -7.64 -0.17 19.43
N ASN A 198 -7.68 -1.47 19.17
CA ASN A 198 -7.70 -1.97 17.79
C ASN A 198 -8.63 -3.17 17.59
N ASP A 199 -9.44 -3.49 18.57
CA ASP A 199 -10.40 -4.60 18.54
C ASP A 199 -11.56 -4.40 17.54
N TYR A 200 -11.81 -3.15 17.14
CA TYR A 200 -12.75 -2.82 16.09
C TYR A 200 -12.17 -2.98 14.66
N ILE A 201 -10.89 -3.31 14.52
CA ILE A 201 -10.27 -3.60 13.23
C ILE A 201 -10.41 -5.10 12.96
N CYS A 202 -11.25 -5.48 12.00
CA CYS A 202 -11.54 -6.88 11.69
C CYS A 202 -10.61 -7.48 10.62
N ALA A 203 -10.01 -6.66 9.75
CA ALA A 203 -9.11 -7.13 8.72
C ALA A 203 -8.07 -6.09 8.29
N LEU A 204 -6.93 -6.58 7.77
CA LEU A 204 -5.95 -5.80 7.04
C LEU A 204 -5.90 -6.26 5.57
N LEU A 205 -5.86 -5.31 4.63
CA LEU A 205 -5.73 -5.56 3.19
C LEU A 205 -4.42 -4.92 2.70
N LEU A 206 -3.35 -5.72 2.61
CA LEU A 206 -1.98 -5.24 2.43
C LEU A 206 -1.45 -5.64 1.04
N TYR A 207 -1.29 -4.68 0.16
CA TYR A 207 -0.87 -4.93 -1.22
C TYR A 207 0.60 -4.52 -1.40
N TYR A 208 1.46 -5.50 -1.71
CA TYR A 208 2.90 -5.35 -1.98
C TYR A 208 3.63 -4.35 -1.06
N GLY A 209 3.36 -4.39 0.24
CA GLY A 209 3.90 -3.44 1.21
C GLY A 209 5.38 -3.62 1.51
N THR A 210 6.03 -2.54 1.92
CA THR A 210 7.34 -2.61 2.57
C THR A 210 7.13 -2.77 4.07
N PHE A 211 7.72 -3.81 4.68
CA PHE A 211 7.52 -4.09 6.11
C PHE A 211 8.83 -4.07 6.91
N GLY A 212 9.93 -3.67 6.27
CA GLY A 212 11.17 -3.32 6.96
C GLY A 212 12.35 -4.26 6.76
N LEU A 213 12.31 -5.19 5.81
CA LEU A 213 13.51 -5.91 5.43
C LEU A 213 14.51 -4.94 4.78
N SER A 214 15.70 -4.84 5.34
CA SER A 214 16.76 -4.01 4.78
C SER A 214 17.45 -4.66 3.58
N ASP A 215 17.49 -6.00 3.55
CA ASP A 215 18.05 -6.81 2.48
C ASP A 215 17.26 -8.11 2.34
N ALA A 216 17.07 -8.57 1.11
CA ALA A 216 16.29 -9.75 0.79
C ALA A 216 16.65 -10.28 -0.60
N ALA A 217 16.32 -11.55 -0.89
CA ALA A 217 16.54 -12.12 -2.20
C ALA A 217 15.76 -11.35 -3.28
N SER A 218 14.51 -11.01 -3.02
CA SER A 218 13.70 -10.21 -3.95
C SER A 218 14.33 -8.85 -4.26
N LYS A 219 14.89 -8.14 -3.27
CA LYS A 219 15.59 -6.86 -3.47
C LYS A 219 16.88 -6.99 -4.28
N ARG A 220 17.52 -8.16 -4.21
CA ARG A 220 18.74 -8.48 -4.98
C ARG A 220 18.45 -8.91 -6.41
N LEU A 221 17.24 -9.43 -6.68
CA LEU A 221 16.85 -9.98 -7.97
C LEU A 221 15.94 -9.04 -8.78
N TYR A 222 15.13 -8.24 -8.12
CA TYR A 222 14.07 -7.45 -8.74
C TYR A 222 14.20 -5.95 -8.41
N GLY A 223 13.28 -5.14 -8.93
CA GLY A 223 13.33 -3.69 -8.85
C GLY A 223 14.24 -3.10 -9.92
N THR A 224 13.65 -2.65 -11.00
CA THR A 224 14.33 -2.14 -12.19
C THR A 224 13.78 -0.80 -12.63
N GLU A 225 14.19 -0.31 -13.79
CA GLU A 225 13.60 0.88 -14.41
C GLU A 225 12.13 0.68 -14.79
N LEU A 226 11.71 -0.58 -15.04
CA LEU A 226 10.34 -0.88 -15.47
C LEU A 226 9.30 -0.64 -14.38
N ASP A 227 9.67 -0.79 -13.12
CA ASP A 227 8.80 -0.55 -11.97
C ASP A 227 9.22 0.67 -11.13
N GLY A 228 10.32 1.34 -11.50
CA GLY A 228 10.81 2.51 -10.78
C GLY A 228 11.16 2.24 -9.32
N LEU A 229 11.57 1.01 -8.99
CA LEU A 229 11.84 0.58 -7.61
C LEU A 229 13.21 -0.09 -7.45
N ARG A 230 14.22 0.45 -8.17
CA ARG A 230 15.64 0.07 -7.95
C ARG A 230 16.03 0.36 -6.51
N GLN A 231 17.12 -0.22 -6.07
CA GLN A 231 17.64 0.06 -4.73
C GLN A 231 17.93 1.56 -4.52
N SER A 232 18.38 2.27 -5.55
CA SER A 232 18.56 3.72 -5.52
C SER A 232 17.24 4.48 -5.35
N ASP A 233 16.18 4.03 -6.02
CA ASP A 233 14.86 4.65 -5.96
C ASP A 233 14.25 4.46 -4.56
N MET A 234 14.36 3.25 -4.00
CA MET A 234 13.95 2.98 -2.62
C MET A 234 14.72 3.85 -1.61
N ALA A 235 16.05 3.97 -1.78
CA ALA A 235 16.87 4.81 -0.91
C ALA A 235 16.48 6.29 -1.01
N TYR A 236 16.11 6.76 -2.21
CA TYR A 236 15.63 8.13 -2.45
C TYR A 236 14.30 8.38 -1.70
N TYR A 237 13.29 7.52 -1.88
CA TYR A 237 12.00 7.67 -1.21
C TYR A 237 12.14 7.62 0.33
N LEU A 238 12.96 6.71 0.85
CA LEU A 238 13.21 6.62 2.28
C LEU A 238 13.95 7.85 2.81
N GLY A 239 14.89 8.40 2.03
CA GLY A 239 15.58 9.65 2.37
C GLY A 239 14.65 10.87 2.41
N CYS A 240 13.58 10.87 1.60
CA CYS A 240 12.53 11.89 1.66
C CYS A 240 11.63 11.72 2.88
N TYR A 241 11.23 10.48 3.18
CA TYR A 241 10.21 10.18 4.20
C TYR A 241 10.74 10.13 5.63
N LEU A 242 11.92 9.55 5.84
CA LEU A 242 12.51 9.40 7.17
C LEU A 242 13.34 10.64 7.53
N GLU A 243 13.22 11.12 8.77
CA GLU A 243 14.03 12.23 9.25
C GLU A 243 15.48 11.79 9.44
N ASN A 244 15.68 10.66 10.12
CA ASN A 244 16.96 10.01 10.34
C ASN A 244 16.95 8.60 9.75
N PRO A 245 17.23 8.41 8.44
CA PRO A 245 17.05 7.12 7.77
C PRO A 245 17.78 5.95 8.44
N GLN A 246 18.91 6.18 9.11
CA GLN A 246 19.67 5.13 9.81
C GLN A 246 18.98 4.61 11.08
N GLU A 247 18.25 5.48 11.78
CA GLU A 247 17.53 5.16 13.02
C GLU A 247 16.09 4.78 12.70
N ASP A 248 15.38 5.63 11.96
CA ASP A 248 13.95 5.48 11.67
C ASP A 248 13.65 4.24 10.83
N SER A 249 14.59 3.81 9.95
CA SER A 249 14.42 2.58 9.19
C SER A 249 14.34 1.31 10.04
N ARG A 250 14.65 1.39 11.34
CA ARG A 250 14.51 0.31 12.32
C ARG A 250 13.35 0.50 13.28
N ASN A 251 12.69 1.66 13.23
CA ASN A 251 11.56 1.96 14.08
C ASN A 251 10.44 0.94 13.84
N PRO A 252 9.87 0.30 14.89
CA PRO A 252 8.87 -0.75 14.74
C PRO A 252 7.52 -0.30 14.13
N TYR A 253 7.31 0.99 13.95
CA TYR A 253 6.16 1.54 13.22
C TYR A 253 6.49 1.95 11.78
N PHE A 254 7.75 1.78 11.35
CA PHE A 254 8.16 1.82 9.96
C PHE A 254 8.61 0.43 9.49
N ALA A 255 9.60 -0.15 10.13
CA ALA A 255 9.99 -1.55 9.94
C ALA A 255 9.07 -2.46 10.78
N THR A 256 7.85 -2.62 10.33
CA THR A 256 6.77 -3.26 11.11
C THR A 256 7.05 -4.74 11.46
N LEU A 257 7.94 -5.41 10.72
CA LEU A 257 8.46 -6.73 11.09
C LEU A 257 9.31 -6.72 12.38
N ASN A 258 9.75 -5.56 12.86
CA ASN A 258 10.45 -5.40 14.13
C ASN A 258 9.47 -5.19 15.31
N ASN A 259 8.18 -5.02 15.04
CA ASN A 259 7.17 -4.88 16.08
C ASN A 259 6.74 -6.24 16.66
N ASP A 260 6.00 -6.21 17.75
CA ASP A 260 5.35 -7.41 18.28
C ASP A 260 4.15 -7.80 17.41
N LEU A 261 4.30 -8.86 16.62
CA LEU A 261 3.28 -9.41 15.74
C LEU A 261 2.57 -10.64 16.35
N THR A 262 2.79 -10.92 17.64
CA THR A 262 2.23 -12.11 18.29
C THR A 262 0.79 -11.97 18.73
N HIS A 263 0.28 -10.72 18.79
CA HIS A 263 -1.10 -10.43 19.22
C HIS A 263 -1.65 -9.14 18.60
N GLY A 264 -2.97 -8.98 18.63
CA GLY A 264 -3.65 -7.76 18.15
C GLY A 264 -3.48 -7.51 16.65
N ILE A 265 -3.21 -8.55 15.86
CA ILE A 265 -3.21 -8.48 14.41
C ILE A 265 -4.49 -9.15 13.90
N PRO A 266 -5.36 -8.43 13.20
CA PRO A 266 -6.58 -9.00 12.65
C PRO A 266 -6.27 -9.91 11.45
N ALA A 267 -7.30 -10.60 10.94
CA ALA A 267 -7.18 -11.38 9.72
C ALA A 267 -6.57 -10.52 8.60
N THR A 268 -5.59 -11.06 7.87
CA THR A 268 -4.77 -10.28 6.94
C THR A 268 -4.76 -10.89 5.55
N TYR A 269 -5.19 -10.11 4.56
CA TYR A 269 -5.00 -10.41 3.14
C TYR A 269 -3.73 -9.74 2.63
N LEU A 270 -2.93 -10.49 1.90
CA LEU A 270 -1.72 -9.99 1.24
C LEU A 270 -1.79 -10.29 -0.26
N CYS A 271 -1.23 -9.42 -1.08
CA CYS A 271 -0.87 -9.78 -2.45
C CYS A 271 0.46 -9.11 -2.85
N CYS A 272 1.21 -9.78 -3.72
CA CYS A 272 2.48 -9.25 -4.25
C CYS A 272 2.83 -9.91 -5.58
N GLY A 273 3.45 -9.15 -6.48
CA GLY A 273 4.00 -9.68 -7.73
C GLY A 273 5.22 -10.58 -7.48
N THR A 274 5.40 -11.62 -8.30
CA THR A 274 6.59 -12.49 -8.13
C THR A 274 7.88 -11.86 -8.63
N LEU A 275 7.82 -10.72 -9.31
CA LEU A 275 8.97 -9.94 -9.76
C LEU A 275 9.12 -8.62 -8.98
N ASP A 276 8.45 -8.51 -7.84
CA ASP A 276 8.46 -7.33 -6.99
C ASP A 276 9.62 -7.38 -6.00
N PRO A 277 10.44 -6.33 -5.85
CA PRO A 277 11.51 -6.28 -4.86
C PRO A 277 11.02 -6.34 -3.41
N LEU A 278 9.74 -6.10 -3.15
CA LEU A 278 9.10 -6.18 -1.82
C LEU A 278 8.40 -7.54 -1.56
N LEU A 279 8.60 -8.52 -2.45
CA LEU A 279 7.99 -9.84 -2.29
C LEU A 279 8.38 -10.51 -0.97
N ASP A 280 9.66 -10.47 -0.60
CA ASP A 280 10.15 -11.12 0.63
C ASP A 280 9.64 -10.42 1.90
N ASP A 281 9.36 -9.11 1.87
CA ASP A 281 8.66 -8.42 2.95
C ASP A 281 7.26 -9.03 3.21
N SER A 282 6.49 -9.26 2.13
CA SER A 282 5.17 -9.90 2.21
C SER A 282 5.25 -11.37 2.64
N ILE A 283 6.25 -12.11 2.15
CA ILE A 283 6.48 -13.51 2.56
C ILE A 283 6.79 -13.58 4.05
N ALA A 284 7.71 -12.74 4.53
CA ALA A 284 8.10 -12.74 5.94
C ALA A 284 6.92 -12.40 6.86
N LEU A 285 6.10 -11.41 6.47
CA LEU A 285 4.91 -11.06 7.23
C LEU A 285 3.90 -12.21 7.26
N ASP A 286 3.56 -12.82 6.13
CA ASP A 286 2.64 -13.97 6.05
C ASP A 286 3.09 -15.13 6.95
N GLU A 287 4.37 -15.52 6.87
CA GLU A 287 4.91 -16.63 7.66
C GLU A 287 4.87 -16.34 9.16
N ILE A 288 5.22 -15.11 9.58
CA ILE A 288 5.15 -14.71 10.99
C ILE A 288 3.70 -14.74 11.49
N LEU A 289 2.77 -14.15 10.76
CA LEU A 289 1.36 -14.09 11.14
C LEU A 289 0.75 -15.50 11.24
N ARG A 290 1.02 -16.37 10.28
CA ARG A 290 0.58 -17.79 10.33
C ARG A 290 1.15 -18.52 11.52
N HIS A 291 2.43 -18.29 11.85
CA HIS A 291 3.06 -18.92 13.01
C HIS A 291 2.35 -18.55 14.32
N HIS A 292 1.81 -17.33 14.39
CA HIS A 292 1.03 -16.85 15.54
C HIS A 292 -0.49 -17.04 15.38
N SER A 293 -0.90 -17.96 14.49
CA SER A 293 -2.31 -18.33 14.27
C SER A 293 -3.22 -17.21 13.79
N VAL A 294 -2.67 -16.16 13.20
CA VAL A 294 -3.45 -15.15 12.50
C VAL A 294 -3.91 -15.75 11.16
N ARG A 295 -5.19 -15.60 10.84
CA ARG A 295 -5.69 -16.00 9.51
C ARG A 295 -5.08 -15.09 8.45
N THR A 296 -4.38 -15.69 7.47
CA THR A 296 -3.88 -14.98 6.30
C THR A 296 -4.38 -15.60 5.01
N GLN A 297 -4.46 -14.80 3.97
CA GLN A 297 -4.54 -15.23 2.56
C GLN A 297 -3.50 -14.43 1.79
N PHE A 298 -2.64 -15.12 1.03
CA PHE A 298 -1.59 -14.47 0.28
C PHE A 298 -1.62 -14.86 -1.20
N ASP A 299 -1.96 -13.91 -2.06
CA ASP A 299 -1.96 -14.05 -3.51
C ASP A 299 -0.59 -13.59 -4.06
N ARG A 300 0.18 -14.53 -4.61
CA ARG A 300 1.43 -14.28 -5.32
C ARG A 300 1.15 -14.28 -6.81
N VAL A 301 1.31 -13.13 -7.46
CA VAL A 301 0.92 -12.94 -8.86
C VAL A 301 2.11 -13.19 -9.79
N PRO A 302 2.11 -14.31 -10.55
CA PRO A 302 3.22 -14.66 -11.42
C PRO A 302 3.48 -13.60 -12.49
N GLY A 303 4.75 -13.19 -12.63
CA GLY A 303 5.18 -12.25 -13.67
C GLY A 303 4.66 -10.82 -13.51
N ALA A 304 4.10 -10.46 -12.35
CA ALA A 304 3.72 -9.09 -12.04
C ALA A 304 4.89 -8.35 -11.35
N LEU A 305 5.07 -7.09 -11.73
CA LEU A 305 5.97 -6.12 -11.11
C LEU A 305 5.29 -5.41 -9.93
N HIS A 306 6.03 -4.52 -9.26
CA HIS A 306 5.47 -3.66 -8.22
C HIS A 306 4.32 -2.79 -8.73
N ALA A 307 3.38 -2.44 -7.85
CA ALA A 307 2.22 -1.59 -8.12
C ALA A 307 1.24 -2.11 -9.19
N PHE A 308 1.26 -3.41 -9.50
CA PHE A 308 0.43 -3.99 -10.57
C PHE A 308 -1.09 -3.80 -10.35
N MET A 309 -1.55 -3.59 -9.12
CA MET A 309 -2.97 -3.41 -8.81
C MET A 309 -3.59 -2.18 -9.49
N HIS A 310 -2.80 -1.18 -9.87
CA HIS A 310 -3.26 -0.04 -10.66
C HIS A 310 -3.73 -0.42 -12.07
N TYR A 311 -3.21 -1.52 -12.61
CA TYR A 311 -3.31 -1.83 -14.04
C TYR A 311 -4.50 -2.70 -14.41
N GLY A 312 -5.56 -2.70 -13.60
CA GLY A 312 -6.78 -3.49 -13.81
C GLY A 312 -7.55 -3.22 -15.11
N ARG A 313 -7.14 -2.24 -15.93
CA ARG A 313 -7.64 -2.07 -17.30
C ARG A 313 -7.03 -3.05 -18.28
N MET A 314 -5.85 -3.60 -18.00
CA MET A 314 -5.08 -4.49 -18.90
C MET A 314 -4.63 -5.78 -18.21
N MET A 315 -4.78 -5.89 -16.89
CA MET A 315 -4.37 -7.05 -16.09
C MET A 315 -5.57 -7.62 -15.35
N ASP A 316 -6.07 -8.76 -15.79
CA ASP A 316 -7.13 -9.50 -15.09
C ASP A 316 -6.67 -9.98 -13.71
N GLU A 317 -5.38 -10.25 -13.54
CA GLU A 317 -4.78 -10.63 -12.26
C GLU A 317 -4.94 -9.53 -11.21
N ALA A 318 -4.82 -8.26 -11.60
CA ALA A 318 -5.03 -7.13 -10.69
C ALA A 318 -6.49 -7.07 -10.21
N ILE A 319 -7.45 -7.26 -11.11
CA ILE A 319 -8.88 -7.33 -10.76
C ILE A 319 -9.15 -8.53 -9.85
N SER A 320 -8.59 -9.70 -10.19
CA SER A 320 -8.75 -10.92 -9.38
C SER A 320 -8.26 -10.72 -7.95
N CYS A 321 -7.11 -10.06 -7.73
CA CYS A 321 -6.62 -9.77 -6.39
C CYS A 321 -7.53 -8.80 -5.61
N LEU A 322 -8.07 -7.76 -6.28
CA LEU A 322 -9.04 -6.85 -5.65
C LEU A 322 -10.33 -7.58 -5.27
N GLU A 323 -10.83 -8.48 -6.13
CA GLU A 323 -11.99 -9.32 -5.81
C GLU A 323 -11.70 -10.29 -4.66
N HIS A 324 -10.52 -10.93 -4.63
CA HIS A 324 -10.14 -11.84 -3.55
C HIS A 324 -10.04 -11.10 -2.22
N SER A 325 -9.45 -9.91 -2.20
CA SER A 325 -9.37 -9.09 -0.98
C SER A 325 -10.74 -8.66 -0.47
N GLY A 326 -11.65 -8.26 -1.38
CA GLY A 326 -13.02 -7.92 -1.02
C GLY A 326 -13.82 -9.12 -0.50
N LYS A 327 -13.68 -10.30 -1.13
CA LYS A 327 -14.30 -11.55 -0.66
C LYS A 327 -13.75 -11.97 0.70
N PHE A 328 -12.42 -11.87 0.89
CA PHE A 328 -11.78 -12.14 2.18
C PHE A 328 -12.37 -11.26 3.29
N LEU A 329 -12.48 -9.95 3.06
CA LEU A 329 -13.09 -9.03 4.01
C LEU A 329 -14.57 -9.38 4.29
N ALA A 330 -15.36 -9.65 3.24
CA ALA A 330 -16.75 -10.03 3.40
C ALA A 330 -16.94 -11.33 4.22
N GLU A 331 -15.96 -12.24 4.21
CA GLU A 331 -15.96 -13.43 5.07
C GLU A 331 -15.65 -13.09 6.53
N GLU A 332 -14.71 -12.16 6.79
CA GLU A 332 -14.39 -11.73 8.17
C GLU A 332 -15.57 -11.00 8.80
N LEU A 333 -16.22 -10.12 8.05
CA LEU A 333 -17.41 -9.40 8.51
C LEU A 333 -18.63 -10.30 8.86
N LYS A 334 -18.69 -11.52 8.30
CA LYS A 334 -19.73 -12.50 8.68
C LYS A 334 -19.46 -13.22 9.99
N LYS A 335 -18.23 -13.16 10.49
CA LYS A 335 -17.82 -13.81 11.75
C LYS A 335 -17.96 -12.88 12.95
N ALA A 336 -17.99 -11.59 12.66
CA ALA A 336 -18.17 -10.52 13.61
C ALA A 336 -19.66 -10.27 13.88
#